data_ac1ee2b41c110269e0c52fe266269991
#
_entry.id   ac1ee2b41c110269e0c52fe266269991
#
_cell.length_a   1.000
_cell.length_b   1.000
_cell.length_c   1.000
_cell.angle_alpha   90.00
_cell.angle_beta   90.00
_cell.angle_gamma   90.00
#
_symmetry.space_group_name_H-M   'P 1'
#
loop_
_entity.id
_entity.type
_entity.pdbx_description
1 polymer ?
#
loop_
_entity_poly.entity_id
_entity_poly.type
_entity_poly.pdbx_seq_one_letter_code
_entity_poly.pdbx_strand_id
1 'polypeptide(L)'
;MIPACRDCNTDKRNPLIDHPHRQPLHPYLDKGQFFEERWISVSVSHTSPCTIIYSASPPDDWSDDDKARVINHFDLFGIAERYSIQAGSELSTLMDMRASYFSRQPPEAFSDFLRSGANVAGLLTNGWKKVLYEALAEDAWFCNAEFQR
;
A
#
# COMPACT_ATOMS: atom_id res chain seq x y z
N MET A 1 -11.94 -18.41 -17.10
CA MET A 1 -12.20 -18.06 -15.68
C MET A 1 -10.98 -17.31 -15.17
N ILE A 2 -11.13 -16.08 -14.68
CA ILE A 2 -10.00 -15.29 -14.19
C ILE A 2 -9.66 -15.79 -12.79
N PRO A 3 -8.38 -16.09 -12.49
CA PRO A 3 -7.98 -16.46 -11.14
C PRO A 3 -8.22 -15.27 -10.20
N ALA A 4 -9.20 -15.38 -9.35
CA ALA A 4 -9.46 -14.44 -8.27
C ALA A 4 -9.45 -15.20 -6.94
N CYS A 5 -8.96 -14.60 -5.87
CA CYS A 5 -9.12 -15.20 -4.56
C CYS A 5 -10.63 -15.32 -4.24
N ARG A 6 -11.00 -16.29 -3.39
CA ARG A 6 -12.39 -16.55 -3.02
C ARG A 6 -13.08 -15.30 -2.48
N ASP A 7 -12.38 -14.55 -1.64
CA ASP A 7 -12.94 -13.36 -0.98
C ASP A 7 -13.18 -12.23 -1.98
N CYS A 8 -12.20 -11.96 -2.87
CA CYS A 8 -12.37 -10.96 -3.93
C CYS A 8 -13.49 -11.34 -4.90
N ASN A 9 -13.64 -12.62 -5.21
CA ASN A 9 -14.72 -13.07 -6.08
C ASN A 9 -16.10 -12.96 -5.41
N THR A 10 -16.15 -13.17 -4.09
CA THR A 10 -17.37 -12.99 -3.29
C THR A 10 -17.74 -11.52 -3.17
N ASP A 11 -16.76 -10.64 -2.94
CA ASP A 11 -16.96 -9.20 -2.81
C ASP A 11 -17.43 -8.57 -4.12
N LYS A 12 -17.01 -9.11 -5.24
CA LYS A 12 -17.45 -8.66 -6.58
C LYS A 12 -18.95 -8.76 -6.78
N ARG A 13 -19.62 -9.72 -6.15
CA ARG A 13 -21.10 -9.95 -6.10
C ARG A 13 -21.88 -9.54 -7.33
N ASN A 14 -21.33 -9.67 -8.52
CA ASN A 14 -22.00 -9.40 -9.79
C ASN A 14 -22.91 -8.14 -9.77
N PRO A 15 -22.42 -6.95 -9.32
CA PRO A 15 -23.22 -5.75 -9.45
C PRO A 15 -23.44 -5.49 -10.93
N LEU A 16 -24.65 -5.12 -11.32
CA LEU A 16 -24.89 -4.54 -12.63
C LEU A 16 -24.05 -3.29 -12.76
N ILE A 17 -22.98 -3.38 -13.54
CA ILE A 17 -22.03 -2.28 -13.71
C ILE A 17 -22.55 -1.40 -14.85
N ASP A 18 -23.33 -0.39 -14.47
CA ASP A 18 -23.98 0.51 -15.40
C ASP A 18 -23.01 1.49 -16.09
N HIS A 19 -21.80 1.68 -15.50
CA HIS A 19 -20.84 2.65 -15.99
C HIS A 19 -19.41 2.09 -16.05
N PRO A 20 -18.64 2.40 -17.11
CA PRO A 20 -17.25 1.90 -17.27
C PRO A 20 -16.34 2.22 -16.07
N HIS A 21 -16.49 3.40 -15.45
CA HIS A 21 -15.67 3.82 -14.29
C HIS A 21 -15.97 3.04 -13.02
N ARG A 22 -17.05 2.25 -12.97
CA ARG A 22 -17.36 1.36 -11.85
C ARG A 22 -16.83 -0.06 -12.03
N GLN A 23 -16.28 -0.37 -13.20
CA GLN A 23 -15.73 -1.70 -13.45
C GLN A 23 -14.47 -1.92 -12.64
N PRO A 24 -14.34 -3.07 -11.94
CA PRO A 24 -13.07 -3.47 -11.32
C PRO A 24 -11.94 -3.55 -12.34
N LEU A 25 -10.71 -3.38 -11.88
CA LEU A 25 -9.56 -3.56 -12.74
C LEU A 25 -9.44 -5.02 -13.18
N HIS A 26 -9.10 -5.22 -14.42
CA HIS A 26 -8.94 -6.54 -15.03
C HIS A 26 -7.48 -6.75 -15.41
N PRO A 27 -6.79 -7.77 -14.85
CA PRO A 27 -5.34 -7.91 -14.99
C PRO A 27 -4.86 -8.12 -16.43
N TYR A 28 -5.73 -8.56 -17.33
CA TYR A 28 -5.36 -8.87 -18.73
C TYR A 28 -5.95 -7.92 -19.77
N LEU A 29 -6.96 -7.14 -19.41
CA LEU A 29 -7.71 -6.29 -20.37
C LEU A 29 -7.52 -4.81 -20.13
N ASP A 30 -7.02 -4.43 -18.98
CA ASP A 30 -6.83 -3.03 -18.61
C ASP A 30 -5.45 -2.48 -18.97
N LYS A 31 -5.36 -1.15 -18.95
CA LYS A 31 -4.12 -0.42 -19.24
C LYS A 31 -3.02 -0.81 -18.25
N GLY A 32 -1.80 -0.96 -18.75
CA GLY A 32 -0.62 -1.24 -17.94
C GLY A 32 -0.38 -0.22 -16.82
N GLN A 33 -0.75 1.05 -17.04
CA GLN A 33 -0.58 2.12 -16.04
C GLN A 33 -1.21 1.78 -14.69
N PHE A 34 -2.33 1.06 -14.64
CA PHE A 34 -2.98 0.68 -13.37
C PHE A 34 -2.13 -0.28 -12.53
N PHE A 35 -1.19 -0.98 -13.13
CA PHE A 35 -0.33 -1.96 -12.48
C PHE A 35 1.12 -1.50 -12.34
N GLU A 36 1.56 -0.60 -13.21
CA GLU A 36 2.96 -0.12 -13.27
C GLU A 36 3.15 1.19 -12.52
N GLU A 37 2.15 2.05 -12.49
CA GLU A 37 2.21 3.34 -11.81
C GLU A 37 1.63 3.26 -10.39
N ARG A 38 2.19 4.06 -9.48
CA ARG A 38 1.73 4.14 -8.10
C ARG A 38 0.43 4.93 -8.00
N TRP A 39 -0.60 4.31 -7.42
CA TRP A 39 -1.85 4.97 -7.09
C TRP A 39 -2.39 4.59 -5.69
N ILE A 40 -1.70 3.73 -4.96
CA ILE A 40 -1.96 3.45 -3.55
C ILE A 40 -0.89 4.12 -2.71
N SER A 41 -1.31 4.84 -1.69
CA SER A 41 -0.45 5.49 -0.70
C SER A 41 -0.77 5.00 0.70
N VAL A 42 0.16 5.21 1.62
CA VAL A 42 -0.04 4.97 3.05
C VAL A 42 0.40 6.21 3.83
N SER A 43 -0.39 6.61 4.80
CA SER A 43 -0.02 7.62 5.79
C SER A 43 0.33 6.96 7.11
N VAL A 44 1.37 7.47 7.77
CA VAL A 44 1.87 7.00 9.05
C VAL A 44 1.48 8.03 10.12
N SER A 45 0.79 7.58 11.17
CA SER A 45 0.47 8.48 12.28
C SER A 45 1.67 8.59 13.23
N HIS A 46 2.01 9.81 13.62
CA HIS A 46 3.06 10.06 14.61
C HIS A 46 2.46 10.06 16.03
N THR A 47 1.81 8.95 16.37
CA THR A 47 1.13 8.73 17.66
C THR A 47 1.61 7.46 18.33
N SER A 48 1.26 7.27 19.59
CA SER A 48 1.49 6.03 20.32
C SER A 48 0.13 5.42 20.72
N PRO A 49 -0.26 4.28 20.16
CA PRO A 49 0.49 3.47 19.19
C PRO A 49 0.54 4.13 17.80
N CYS A 50 1.62 3.85 17.06
CA CYS A 50 1.75 4.21 15.66
C CYS A 50 0.74 3.42 14.82
N THR A 51 0.02 4.10 13.94
CA THR A 51 -0.95 3.49 13.03
C THR A 51 -0.69 3.89 11.58
N ILE A 52 -1.18 3.08 10.66
CA ILE A 52 -1.04 3.30 9.22
C ILE A 52 -2.41 3.26 8.56
N ILE A 53 -2.61 4.11 7.57
CA ILE A 53 -3.85 4.19 6.79
C ILE A 53 -3.50 4.16 5.30
N TYR A 54 -4.00 3.16 4.60
CA TYR A 54 -3.90 3.07 3.14
C TYR A 54 -5.03 3.84 2.47
N SER A 55 -4.72 4.49 1.36
CA SER A 55 -5.68 5.25 0.55
C SER A 55 -5.37 5.15 -0.93
N ALA A 56 -6.39 5.35 -1.77
CA ALA A 56 -6.20 5.51 -3.20
C ALA A 56 -5.82 6.97 -3.50
N SER A 57 -4.69 7.14 -4.19
CA SER A 57 -4.12 8.45 -4.57
C SER A 57 -3.62 8.38 -6.01
N PRO A 58 -4.53 8.31 -6.99
CA PRO A 58 -4.14 8.24 -8.40
C PRO A 58 -3.39 9.50 -8.83
N PRO A 59 -2.44 9.39 -9.79
CA PRO A 59 -1.69 10.52 -10.32
C PRO A 59 -2.60 11.61 -10.90
N ASP A 60 -2.19 12.86 -10.76
CA ASP A 60 -2.99 14.02 -11.19
C ASP A 60 -3.22 14.09 -12.70
N ASP A 61 -2.27 13.56 -13.47
CA ASP A 61 -2.30 13.54 -14.93
C ASP A 61 -3.19 12.43 -15.53
N TRP A 62 -3.73 11.55 -14.70
CA TRP A 62 -4.69 10.55 -15.16
C TRP A 62 -6.05 11.17 -15.47
N SER A 63 -6.78 10.57 -16.42
CA SER A 63 -8.15 10.98 -16.71
C SER A 63 -9.07 10.79 -15.48
N ASP A 64 -10.15 11.58 -15.42
CA ASP A 64 -11.12 11.46 -14.32
C ASP A 64 -11.76 10.07 -14.27
N ASP A 65 -11.97 9.43 -15.42
CA ASP A 65 -12.49 8.07 -15.51
C ASP A 65 -11.49 7.04 -14.93
N ASP A 66 -10.21 7.15 -15.25
CA ASP A 66 -9.17 6.27 -14.73
C ASP A 66 -9.01 6.44 -13.22
N LYS A 67 -9.02 7.67 -12.72
CA LYS A 67 -9.01 7.97 -11.28
C LYS A 67 -10.21 7.37 -10.56
N ALA A 68 -11.39 7.60 -11.06
CA ALA A 68 -12.63 7.07 -10.49
C ALA A 68 -12.61 5.53 -10.46
N ARG A 69 -12.05 4.93 -11.48
CA ARG A 69 -11.99 3.48 -11.61
C ARG A 69 -11.07 2.81 -10.57
N VAL A 70 -9.88 3.34 -10.33
CA VAL A 70 -8.98 2.81 -9.28
C VAL A 70 -9.52 3.06 -7.88
N ILE A 71 -10.15 4.21 -7.64
CA ILE A 71 -10.80 4.52 -6.36
C ILE A 71 -11.94 3.52 -6.10
N ASN A 72 -12.80 3.29 -7.09
CA ASN A 72 -13.87 2.32 -6.98
C ASN A 72 -13.35 0.90 -6.74
N HIS A 73 -12.30 0.49 -7.45
CA HIS A 73 -11.65 -0.81 -7.24
C HIS A 73 -11.10 -0.95 -5.81
N PHE A 74 -10.45 0.07 -5.32
CA PHE A 74 -9.90 0.12 -3.97
C PHE A 74 -11.00 -0.05 -2.91
N ASP A 75 -12.11 0.68 -3.04
CA ASP A 75 -13.23 0.64 -2.11
C ASP A 75 -14.02 -0.67 -2.20
N LEU A 76 -14.31 -1.12 -3.43
CA LEU A 76 -15.08 -2.34 -3.68
C LEU A 76 -14.46 -3.58 -3.04
N PHE A 77 -13.14 -3.69 -3.07
CA PHE A 77 -12.43 -4.83 -2.51
C PHE A 77 -11.91 -4.61 -1.07
N GLY A 78 -12.25 -3.50 -0.44
CA GLY A 78 -11.82 -3.21 0.93
C GLY A 78 -10.31 -3.24 1.10
N ILE A 79 -9.57 -2.71 0.11
CA ILE A 79 -8.11 -2.81 0.06
C ILE A 79 -7.48 -2.10 1.25
N ALA A 80 -8.02 -0.97 1.68
CA ALA A 80 -7.52 -0.24 2.85
C ALA A 80 -7.44 -1.12 4.09
N GLU A 81 -8.53 -1.82 4.41
CA GLU A 81 -8.60 -2.71 5.57
C GLU A 81 -7.69 -3.93 5.41
N ARG A 82 -7.75 -4.60 4.25
CA ARG A 82 -6.94 -5.79 3.96
C ARG A 82 -5.45 -5.50 4.05
N TYR A 83 -5.01 -4.38 3.50
CA TYR A 83 -3.61 -3.96 3.55
C TYR A 83 -3.19 -3.58 4.97
N SER A 84 -4.04 -2.88 5.71
CA SER A 84 -3.77 -2.52 7.10
C SER A 84 -3.61 -3.73 8.01
N ILE A 85 -4.43 -4.78 7.82
CA ILE A 85 -4.31 -6.02 8.57
C ILE A 85 -2.97 -6.72 8.28
N GLN A 86 -2.59 -6.84 7.01
CA GLN A 86 -1.33 -7.47 6.61
C GLN A 86 -0.12 -6.66 7.07
N ALA A 87 -0.19 -5.35 6.95
CA ALA A 87 0.89 -4.45 7.30
C ALA A 87 1.08 -4.26 8.81
N GLY A 88 0.07 -4.53 9.62
CA GLY A 88 0.12 -4.30 11.06
C GLY A 88 1.20 -5.11 11.77
N SER A 89 1.32 -6.40 11.47
CA SER A 89 2.38 -7.25 12.04
C SER A 89 3.77 -6.87 11.51
N GLU A 90 3.86 -6.48 10.25
CA GLU A 90 5.11 -6.03 9.64
C GLU A 90 5.57 -4.71 10.26
N LEU A 91 4.66 -3.76 10.48
CA LEU A 91 4.96 -2.50 11.16
C LEU A 91 5.56 -2.74 12.55
N SER A 92 4.95 -3.62 13.34
CA SER A 92 5.46 -4.00 14.66
C SER A 92 6.87 -4.58 14.57
N THR A 93 7.10 -5.48 13.62
CA THR A 93 8.43 -6.08 13.38
C THR A 93 9.47 -5.01 13.02
N LEU A 94 9.12 -4.07 12.16
CA LEU A 94 10.02 -2.99 11.74
C LEU A 94 10.33 -2.02 12.89
N MET A 95 9.34 -1.73 13.75
CA MET A 95 9.57 -0.95 14.98
C MET A 95 10.56 -1.65 15.90
N ASP A 96 10.38 -2.95 16.15
CA ASP A 96 11.30 -3.74 16.97
C ASP A 96 12.71 -3.82 16.36
N MET A 97 12.81 -3.97 15.05
CA MET A 97 14.10 -3.96 14.34
C MET A 97 14.81 -2.61 14.49
N ARG A 98 14.09 -1.51 14.31
CA ARG A 98 14.66 -0.17 14.51
C ARG A 98 15.11 0.03 15.95
N ALA A 99 14.32 -0.41 16.91
CA ALA A 99 14.60 -0.28 18.34
C ALA A 99 15.77 -1.15 18.83
N SER A 100 16.00 -2.29 18.17
CA SER A 100 17.02 -3.27 18.58
C SER A 100 18.25 -3.27 17.66
N TYR A 101 18.11 -3.86 16.46
CA TYR A 101 19.25 -4.05 15.54
C TYR A 101 19.83 -2.73 15.03
N PHE A 102 18.96 -1.75 14.77
CA PHE A 102 19.36 -0.43 14.27
C PHE A 102 19.46 0.64 15.36
N SER A 103 19.36 0.25 16.65
CA SER A 103 19.36 1.21 17.77
C SER A 103 20.61 2.09 17.84
N ARG A 104 21.76 1.58 17.40
CA ARG A 104 23.05 2.30 17.38
C ARG A 104 23.43 2.80 15.99
N GLN A 105 22.58 2.57 14.99
CA GLN A 105 22.82 3.00 13.62
C GLN A 105 22.16 4.36 13.37
N PRO A 106 22.70 5.17 12.45
CA PRO A 106 22.05 6.41 12.07
C PRO A 106 20.72 6.13 11.38
N PRO A 107 19.76 7.07 11.42
CA PRO A 107 18.44 6.91 10.79
C PRO A 107 18.51 6.54 9.31
N GLU A 108 19.51 7.06 8.60
CA GLU A 108 19.74 6.81 7.17
C GLU A 108 20.00 5.33 6.89
N ALA A 109 20.71 4.63 7.77
CA ALA A 109 20.97 3.20 7.61
C ALA A 109 19.66 2.39 7.68
N PHE A 110 18.72 2.78 8.51
CA PHE A 110 17.41 2.15 8.57
C PHE A 110 16.53 2.52 7.37
N SER A 111 16.57 3.77 6.94
CA SER A 111 15.91 4.20 5.69
C SER A 111 16.42 3.40 4.48
N ASP A 112 17.72 3.21 4.35
CA ASP A 112 18.31 2.42 3.26
C ASP A 112 17.91 0.94 3.33
N PHE A 113 17.85 0.38 4.53
CA PHE A 113 17.31 -0.97 4.74
C PHE A 113 15.86 -1.09 4.25
N LEU A 114 15.00 -0.12 4.59
CA LEU A 114 13.62 -0.10 4.15
C LEU A 114 13.50 0.05 2.63
N ARG A 115 14.29 0.93 2.00
CA ARG A 115 14.35 1.07 0.54
C ARG A 115 14.78 -0.22 -0.14
N SER A 116 15.78 -0.90 0.40
CA SER A 116 16.21 -2.21 -0.10
C SER A 116 15.09 -3.24 -0.02
N GLY A 117 14.34 -3.27 1.08
CA GLY A 117 13.17 -4.13 1.25
C GLY A 117 12.05 -3.81 0.25
N ALA A 118 11.83 -2.55 -0.08
CA ALA A 118 10.85 -2.12 -1.08
C ALA A 118 11.23 -2.54 -2.51
N ASN A 119 12.51 -2.74 -2.79
CA ASN A 119 13.04 -3.09 -4.11
C ASN A 119 13.31 -4.58 -4.31
N VAL A 120 12.81 -5.42 -3.43
CA VAL A 120 12.89 -6.86 -3.60
C VAL A 120 12.12 -7.29 -4.85
N ALA A 121 12.74 -8.14 -5.67
CA ALA A 121 12.13 -8.65 -6.90
C ALA A 121 10.79 -9.35 -6.62
N GLY A 122 9.80 -9.08 -7.48
CA GLY A 122 8.47 -9.68 -7.39
C GLY A 122 7.47 -8.91 -6.54
N LEU A 123 7.86 -7.82 -5.87
CA LEU A 123 6.90 -6.94 -5.21
C LEU A 123 6.14 -6.09 -6.23
N LEU A 124 4.82 -6.07 -6.08
CA LEU A 124 3.93 -5.27 -6.92
C LEU A 124 4.01 -3.79 -6.53
N THR A 125 3.99 -2.90 -7.53
CA THR A 125 4.06 -1.43 -7.34
C THR A 125 3.03 -0.91 -6.35
N ASN A 126 1.79 -1.40 -6.44
CA ASN A 126 0.68 -1.05 -5.54
C ASN A 126 0.42 -2.13 -4.48
N GLY A 127 1.38 -3.03 -4.22
CA GLY A 127 1.29 -4.01 -3.16
C GLY A 127 1.52 -3.38 -1.79
N TRP A 128 0.84 -3.86 -0.76
CA TRP A 128 0.88 -3.30 0.60
C TRP A 128 2.31 -3.16 1.14
N LYS A 129 3.16 -4.17 0.90
CA LYS A 129 4.52 -4.21 1.45
C LYS A 129 5.43 -3.17 0.82
N LYS A 130 5.43 -3.08 -0.51
CA LYS A 130 6.25 -2.07 -1.21
C LYS A 130 5.82 -0.66 -0.84
N VAL A 131 4.52 -0.39 -0.82
CA VAL A 131 3.95 0.91 -0.44
C VAL A 131 4.34 1.28 0.99
N LEU A 132 4.23 0.33 1.93
CA LEU A 132 4.60 0.53 3.33
C LEU A 132 6.09 0.86 3.49
N TYR A 133 6.96 0.04 2.92
CA TYR A 133 8.41 0.20 3.07
C TYR A 133 8.92 1.51 2.49
N GLU A 134 8.42 1.92 1.34
CA GLU A 134 8.77 3.21 0.73
C GLU A 134 8.29 4.38 1.59
N ALA A 135 7.08 4.34 2.10
CA ALA A 135 6.55 5.40 2.96
C ALA A 135 7.34 5.52 4.28
N LEU A 136 7.64 4.39 4.93
CA LEU A 136 8.42 4.39 6.17
C LEU A 136 9.87 4.83 5.96
N ALA A 137 10.46 4.52 4.80
CA ALA A 137 11.82 4.97 4.46
C ALA A 137 11.93 6.49 4.34
N GLU A 138 10.87 7.16 3.91
CA GLU A 138 10.79 8.62 3.79
C GLU A 138 10.30 9.30 5.08
N ASP A 139 9.82 8.53 6.06
CA ASP A 139 9.29 9.07 7.31
C ASP A 139 10.40 9.27 8.35
N ALA A 140 10.81 10.51 8.55
CA ALA A 140 11.88 10.86 9.47
C ALA A 140 11.54 10.50 10.93
N TRP A 141 10.30 10.68 11.34
CA TRP A 141 9.85 10.33 12.70
C TRP A 141 10.02 8.84 12.97
N PHE A 142 9.64 8.00 11.99
CA PHE A 142 9.80 6.56 12.08
C PHE A 142 11.28 6.14 12.08
N CYS A 143 12.08 6.66 11.14
CA CYS A 143 13.50 6.35 11.03
C CYS A 143 14.32 6.83 12.24
N ASN A 144 13.90 7.90 12.91
CA ASN A 144 14.49 8.40 14.16
C ASN A 144 14.03 7.64 15.40
N ALA A 145 13.18 6.63 15.26
CA ALA A 145 12.59 5.87 16.38
C ALA A 145 11.83 6.75 17.39
N GLU A 146 11.18 7.83 16.93
CA GLU A 146 10.45 8.73 17.82
C GLU A 146 9.20 8.09 18.43
N PHE A 147 8.74 6.97 17.87
CA PHE A 147 7.69 6.13 18.44
C PHE A 147 8.03 5.50 19.79
N GLN A 148 9.29 5.57 20.21
CA GLN A 148 9.76 5.07 21.52
C GLN A 148 9.66 6.12 22.64
N ARG A 149 9.31 7.35 22.31
CA ARG A 149 9.25 8.47 23.25
C ARG A 149 7.89 8.66 23.88
#